data_f27481b6fb67afdfc80798e6294fe154
#
_entry.id   f27481b6fb67afdfc80798e6294fe154
#
_cell.length_a   1.000
_cell.length_b   1.000
_cell.length_c   1.000
_cell.angle_alpha   90.00
_cell.angle_beta   90.00
_cell.angle_gamma   90.00
#
_symmetry.space_group_name_H-M   'P 1'
#
loop_
_entity.id
_entity.type
_entity.pdbx_description
1 polymer ?
#
loop_
_entity_poly.entity_id
_entity_poly.type
_entity_poly.pdbx_seq_one_letter_code
_entity_poly.pdbx_strand_id
1 'polypeptide(L)'
;MTEPPRIARLPRDRRGYPIPWNVLCAEDGTPFFTVNDDRKAWKAIRQHLCPLCGDRLGRWLWFVGGPLSAFHPDGWYLDLPGHHECVTFALATCPYLAAPVYLGRIDVANPAKLPPEARIVLDETIISERPDLFVAVGAEAVEAQERGLLVPYIRPARPVLAYEFWRHGKQIPVHRAMPILRGIFGADWQLPEVKE
;
A
#
# COMPACT_ATOMS: atom_id res chain seq x y z
N MET A 1 5.01 17.34 -6.38
CA MET A 1 4.30 16.40 -7.30
C MET A 1 2.92 16.98 -7.57
N THR A 2 2.47 16.98 -8.81
CA THR A 2 1.12 17.46 -9.17
C THR A 2 0.11 16.38 -8.82
N GLU A 3 -1.03 16.79 -8.24
CA GLU A 3 -2.10 15.87 -7.90
C GLU A 3 -2.75 15.29 -9.18
N PRO A 4 -2.87 13.95 -9.30
CA PRO A 4 -3.51 13.33 -10.46
C PRO A 4 -5.00 13.70 -10.54
N PRO A 5 -5.57 13.90 -11.75
CA PRO A 5 -6.99 14.23 -11.92
C PRO A 5 -7.94 13.21 -11.27
N ARG A 6 -7.55 11.92 -11.22
CA ARG A 6 -8.32 10.86 -10.56
C ARG A 6 -8.40 11.04 -9.06
N ILE A 7 -7.37 11.59 -8.45
CA ILE A 7 -7.30 11.86 -7.01
C ILE A 7 -7.99 13.20 -6.70
N ALA A 8 -7.83 14.22 -7.56
CA ALA A 8 -8.38 15.54 -7.37
C ALA A 8 -9.91 15.58 -7.20
N ARG A 9 -10.63 14.61 -7.78
CA ARG A 9 -12.09 14.50 -7.67
C ARG A 9 -12.59 13.77 -6.41
N LEU A 10 -11.68 13.18 -5.62
CA LEU A 10 -12.07 12.48 -4.40
C LEU A 10 -12.57 13.47 -3.33
N PRO A 11 -13.48 13.05 -2.44
CA PRO A 11 -13.84 13.82 -1.27
C PRO A 11 -12.61 14.07 -0.41
N ARG A 12 -12.64 15.16 0.35
CA ARG A 12 -11.54 15.58 1.22
C ARG A 12 -11.94 15.48 2.68
N ASP A 13 -10.97 15.13 3.51
CA ASP A 13 -11.14 15.24 4.95
C ASP A 13 -11.02 16.72 5.39
N ARG A 14 -11.28 17.00 6.67
CA ARG A 14 -11.20 18.35 7.25
C ARG A 14 -9.81 19.00 7.14
N ARG A 15 -8.76 18.25 6.86
CA ARG A 15 -7.36 18.71 6.69
C ARG A 15 -7.01 18.93 5.22
N GLY A 16 -7.94 18.65 4.30
CA GLY A 16 -7.74 18.75 2.86
C GLY A 16 -7.12 17.52 2.19
N TYR A 17 -6.87 16.43 2.90
CA TYR A 17 -6.37 15.19 2.29
C TYR A 17 -7.46 14.49 1.52
N PRO A 18 -7.15 13.96 0.31
CA PRO A 18 -8.10 13.13 -0.42
C PRO A 18 -8.39 11.85 0.36
N ILE A 19 -9.67 11.48 0.43
CA ILE A 19 -10.11 10.24 1.06
C ILE A 19 -10.06 9.15 0.00
N PRO A 20 -9.16 8.14 0.12
CA PRO A 20 -9.09 7.05 -0.85
C PRO A 20 -10.44 6.33 -0.97
N TRP A 21 -10.75 5.90 -2.18
CA TRP A 21 -12.04 5.32 -2.50
C TRP A 21 -12.40 4.11 -1.63
N ASN A 22 -11.42 3.26 -1.29
CA ASN A 22 -11.64 2.05 -0.50
C ASN A 22 -11.60 2.26 1.02
N VAL A 23 -11.35 3.48 1.49
CA VAL A 23 -11.36 3.77 2.93
C VAL A 23 -12.75 3.62 3.51
N LEU A 24 -12.83 2.98 4.68
CA LEU A 24 -14.04 2.93 5.48
C LEU A 24 -14.34 4.32 6.04
N CYS A 25 -15.60 4.75 5.90
CA CYS A 25 -16.09 5.99 6.49
C CYS A 25 -17.22 5.69 7.48
N ALA A 26 -17.30 6.45 8.56
CA ALA A 26 -18.44 6.46 9.45
C ALA A 26 -19.70 7.01 8.75
N GLU A 27 -20.87 6.89 9.38
CA GLU A 27 -22.14 7.40 8.85
C GLU A 27 -22.11 8.92 8.58
N ASP A 28 -21.35 9.67 9.38
CA ASP A 28 -21.16 11.12 9.23
C ASP A 28 -20.11 11.47 8.14
N GLY A 29 -19.54 10.47 7.44
CA GLY A 29 -18.53 10.63 6.41
C GLY A 29 -17.10 10.75 6.94
N THR A 30 -16.87 10.65 8.26
CA THR A 30 -15.51 10.69 8.83
C THR A 30 -14.69 9.47 8.37
N PRO A 31 -13.52 9.66 7.73
CA PRO A 31 -12.73 8.54 7.21
C PRO A 31 -11.87 7.89 8.31
N PHE A 32 -11.83 6.58 8.29
CA PHE A 32 -10.87 5.76 9.05
C PHE A 32 -9.71 5.38 8.13
N PHE A 33 -8.74 6.26 7.95
CA PHE A 33 -7.65 6.10 6.96
C PHE A 33 -6.83 4.81 7.08
N THR A 34 -6.91 4.13 8.20
CA THR A 34 -6.19 2.88 8.47
C THR A 34 -7.06 1.64 8.27
N VAL A 35 -8.30 1.82 7.83
CA VAL A 35 -9.28 0.74 7.67
C VAL A 35 -9.84 0.74 6.26
N ASN A 36 -9.70 -0.39 5.58
CA ASN A 36 -10.33 -0.61 4.28
C ASN A 36 -11.79 -1.06 4.47
N ASP A 37 -12.69 -0.57 3.62
CA ASP A 37 -14.06 -1.10 3.50
C ASP A 37 -14.01 -2.43 2.74
N ASP A 38 -14.27 -3.54 3.41
CA ASP A 38 -14.22 -4.89 2.84
C ASP A 38 -15.10 -5.04 1.59
N ARG A 39 -16.28 -4.38 1.57
CA ARG A 39 -17.20 -4.43 0.41
C ARG A 39 -16.58 -3.75 -0.80
N LYS A 40 -15.90 -2.61 -0.59
CA LYS A 40 -15.19 -1.90 -1.64
C LYS A 40 -13.94 -2.67 -2.07
N ALA A 41 -13.22 -3.29 -1.15
CA ALA A 41 -12.07 -4.13 -1.45
C ALA A 41 -12.47 -5.31 -2.36
N TRP A 42 -13.54 -6.04 -2.01
CA TRP A 42 -14.08 -7.10 -2.87
C TRP A 42 -14.58 -6.60 -4.23
N LYS A 43 -15.19 -5.41 -4.26
CA LYS A 43 -15.59 -4.78 -5.52
C LYS A 43 -14.37 -4.44 -6.37
N ALA A 44 -13.31 -3.91 -5.75
CA ALA A 44 -12.06 -3.61 -6.45
C ALA A 44 -11.43 -4.85 -7.07
N ILE A 45 -11.37 -5.96 -6.33
CA ILE A 45 -10.87 -7.24 -6.83
C ILE A 45 -11.68 -7.71 -8.03
N ARG A 46 -13.00 -7.80 -7.91
CA ARG A 46 -13.88 -8.34 -8.96
C ARG A 46 -13.94 -7.47 -10.22
N GLN A 47 -13.80 -6.17 -10.09
CA GLN A 47 -13.93 -5.20 -11.18
C GLN A 47 -12.60 -4.59 -11.62
N HIS A 48 -11.48 -5.05 -11.06
CA HIS A 48 -10.14 -4.51 -11.31
C HIS A 48 -10.08 -2.99 -11.11
N LEU A 49 -10.48 -2.52 -9.91
CA LEU A 49 -10.49 -1.10 -9.58
C LEU A 49 -9.27 -0.72 -8.73
N CYS A 50 -8.78 0.51 -8.93
CA CYS A 50 -7.78 1.11 -8.08
C CYS A 50 -8.38 1.44 -6.70
N PRO A 51 -7.79 0.97 -5.57
CA PRO A 51 -8.32 1.26 -4.24
C PRO A 51 -8.24 2.74 -3.87
N LEU A 52 -7.34 3.49 -4.50
CA LEU A 52 -7.16 4.91 -4.22
C LEU A 52 -8.21 5.78 -4.92
N CYS A 53 -8.43 5.61 -6.21
CA CYS A 53 -9.34 6.48 -6.98
C CYS A 53 -10.68 5.86 -7.38
N GLY A 54 -10.83 4.52 -7.28
CA GLY A 54 -12.04 3.79 -7.67
C GLY A 54 -12.18 3.52 -9.17
N ASP A 55 -11.26 4.00 -10.01
CA ASP A 55 -11.29 3.75 -11.44
C ASP A 55 -10.71 2.39 -11.79
N ARG A 56 -11.11 1.89 -12.97
CA ARG A 56 -10.60 0.63 -13.51
C ARG A 56 -9.10 0.70 -13.74
N LEU A 57 -8.38 -0.30 -13.25
CA LEU A 57 -6.95 -0.47 -13.47
C LEU A 57 -6.66 -0.79 -14.94
N GLY A 58 -5.52 -0.31 -15.42
CA GLY A 58 -4.98 -0.70 -16.71
C GLY A 58 -4.20 -2.02 -16.63
N ARG A 59 -3.33 -2.24 -17.62
CA ARG A 59 -2.48 -3.42 -17.70
C ARG A 59 -1.46 -3.49 -16.57
N TRP A 60 -0.93 -2.36 -16.13
CA TRP A 60 0.13 -2.30 -15.12
C TRP A 60 -0.44 -1.97 -13.75
N LEU A 61 -0.10 -2.83 -12.81
CA LEU A 61 -0.59 -2.84 -11.45
C LEU A 61 0.55 -2.46 -10.52
N TRP A 62 0.33 -1.50 -9.62
CA TRP A 62 1.37 -1.03 -8.72
C TRP A 62 1.01 -1.32 -7.27
N PHE A 63 1.86 -2.10 -6.62
CA PHE A 63 1.74 -2.49 -5.22
C PHE A 63 2.64 -1.61 -4.37
N VAL A 64 2.21 -1.27 -3.16
CA VAL A 64 3.03 -0.53 -2.18
C VAL A 64 3.11 -1.31 -0.90
N GLY A 65 4.33 -1.49 -0.41
CA GLY A 65 4.57 -2.16 0.88
C GLY A 65 5.96 -1.86 1.41
N GLY A 66 6.28 -2.48 2.53
CA GLY A 66 7.64 -2.50 3.04
C GLY A 66 8.55 -3.50 2.30
N PRO A 67 9.86 -3.51 2.64
CA PRO A 67 10.80 -4.47 2.06
C PRO A 67 10.38 -5.94 2.23
N LEU A 68 9.81 -6.31 3.38
CA LEU A 68 9.36 -7.69 3.62
C LEU A 68 8.23 -8.09 2.67
N SER A 69 7.22 -7.23 2.48
CA SER A 69 6.15 -7.50 1.50
C SER A 69 6.69 -7.64 0.08
N ALA A 70 7.68 -6.83 -0.29
CA ALA A 70 8.21 -6.80 -1.65
C ALA A 70 9.17 -7.96 -1.97
N PHE A 71 10.01 -8.36 -1.00
CA PHE A 71 11.18 -9.21 -1.29
C PHE A 71 11.28 -10.49 -0.47
N HIS A 72 10.54 -10.61 0.65
CA HIS A 72 10.51 -11.88 1.37
C HIS A 72 9.81 -12.95 0.53
N PRO A 73 10.28 -14.22 0.51
CA PRO A 73 9.65 -15.30 -0.27
C PRO A 73 8.16 -15.46 0.04
N ASP A 74 7.79 -15.30 1.32
CA ASP A 74 6.40 -15.36 1.81
C ASP A 74 5.76 -13.96 1.94
N GLY A 75 6.33 -12.95 1.29
CA GLY A 75 5.84 -11.57 1.35
C GLY A 75 4.51 -11.41 0.62
N TRP A 76 3.55 -10.80 1.31
CA TRP A 76 2.22 -10.49 0.80
C TRP A 76 1.84 -9.04 1.08
N TYR A 77 0.81 -8.58 0.39
CA TYR A 77 0.22 -7.26 0.57
C TYR A 77 -1.22 -7.40 1.04
N LEU A 78 -1.62 -6.56 1.97
CA LEU A 78 -3.03 -6.38 2.34
C LEU A 78 -3.72 -5.35 1.45
N ASP A 79 -2.96 -4.34 1.02
CA ASP A 79 -3.49 -3.31 0.15
C ASP A 79 -3.48 -3.74 -1.30
N LEU A 80 -4.60 -3.47 -1.99
CA LEU A 80 -4.77 -3.79 -3.40
C LEU A 80 -3.89 -2.88 -4.28
N PRO A 81 -3.48 -3.35 -5.48
CA PRO A 81 -2.67 -2.54 -6.39
C PRO A 81 -3.45 -1.34 -6.93
N GLY A 82 -2.73 -0.27 -7.22
CA GLY A 82 -3.28 0.97 -7.78
C GLY A 82 -2.68 1.35 -9.13
N HIS A 83 -3.15 2.46 -9.68
CA HIS A 83 -2.47 3.12 -10.79
C HIS A 83 -1.15 3.70 -10.32
N HIS A 84 -0.13 3.72 -11.18
CA HIS A 84 1.18 4.29 -10.85
C HIS A 84 1.07 5.73 -10.31
N GLU A 85 0.34 6.59 -11.01
CA GLU A 85 0.15 7.99 -10.61
C GLU A 85 -0.56 8.14 -9.25
N CYS A 86 -1.52 7.27 -8.93
CA CYS A 86 -2.22 7.29 -7.65
C CYS A 86 -1.30 6.84 -6.51
N VAL A 87 -0.54 5.78 -6.75
CA VAL A 87 0.40 5.18 -5.80
C VAL A 87 1.55 6.13 -5.49
N THR A 88 2.17 6.72 -6.52
CA THR A 88 3.28 7.66 -6.35
C THR A 88 2.83 8.95 -5.68
N PHE A 89 1.62 9.43 -5.97
CA PHE A 89 1.04 10.55 -5.25
C PHE A 89 0.82 10.21 -3.77
N ALA A 90 0.27 9.03 -3.46
CA ALA A 90 0.10 8.58 -2.08
C ALA A 90 1.44 8.48 -1.34
N LEU A 91 2.47 7.90 -1.96
CA LEU A 91 3.83 7.79 -1.41
C LEU A 91 4.45 9.16 -1.10
N ALA A 92 4.13 10.17 -1.90
CA ALA A 92 4.65 11.53 -1.72
C ALA A 92 3.86 12.38 -0.70
N THR A 93 2.56 12.09 -0.49
CA THR A 93 1.67 13.02 0.23
C THR A 93 0.95 12.42 1.44
N CYS A 94 0.75 11.10 1.47
CA CYS A 94 0.08 10.46 2.61
C CYS A 94 0.95 10.61 3.87
N PRO A 95 0.43 11.17 4.97
CA PRO A 95 1.21 11.36 6.20
C PRO A 95 1.84 10.07 6.72
N TYR A 96 1.15 8.94 6.60
CA TYR A 96 1.71 7.64 7.01
C TYR A 96 2.89 7.21 6.14
N LEU A 97 2.83 7.44 4.82
CA LEU A 97 3.86 7.00 3.88
C LEU A 97 5.01 8.02 3.77
N ALA A 98 4.71 9.32 3.86
CA ALA A 98 5.63 10.39 3.53
C ALA A 98 6.35 11.02 4.73
N ALA A 99 5.71 11.07 5.91
CA ALA A 99 6.32 11.75 7.05
C ALA A 99 7.56 11.01 7.58
N PRO A 100 8.64 11.71 7.98
CA PRO A 100 9.81 11.07 8.59
C PRO A 100 9.47 10.34 9.90
N VAL A 101 8.57 10.94 10.68
CA VAL A 101 8.05 10.36 11.93
C VAL A 101 6.52 10.41 11.86
N TYR A 102 5.89 9.27 12.01
CA TYR A 102 4.43 9.17 12.08
C TYR A 102 4.01 8.81 13.52
N LEU A 103 3.35 9.76 14.18
CA LEU A 103 2.93 9.60 15.57
C LEU A 103 1.54 8.94 15.71
N GLY A 104 0.81 8.79 14.60
CA GLY A 104 -0.51 8.15 14.59
C GLY A 104 -0.38 6.65 14.41
N ARG A 105 0.02 5.91 15.43
CA ARG A 105 -0.12 4.45 15.43
C ARG A 105 -1.61 4.09 15.50
N ILE A 106 -2.00 3.04 14.75
CA ILE A 106 -3.20 2.30 15.13
C ILE A 106 -2.89 1.76 16.52
N ASP A 107 -3.62 2.26 17.51
CA ASP A 107 -3.50 1.74 18.86
C ASP A 107 -4.19 0.38 18.91
N VAL A 108 -3.45 -0.66 18.47
CA VAL A 108 -3.92 -2.06 18.47
C VAL A 108 -4.25 -2.49 19.91
N ALA A 109 -3.65 -1.81 20.91
CA ALA A 109 -3.93 -2.04 22.32
C ALA A 109 -5.28 -1.43 22.76
N ASN A 110 -5.92 -0.60 21.92
CA ASN A 110 -7.23 -0.02 22.23
C ASN A 110 -8.25 -0.26 21.10
N PRO A 111 -8.81 -1.49 21.02
CA PRO A 111 -9.81 -1.85 20.01
C PRO A 111 -11.05 -0.96 20.02
N ALA A 112 -11.35 -0.29 21.16
CA ALA A 112 -12.50 0.61 21.27
C ALA A 112 -12.41 1.87 20.39
N LYS A 113 -11.23 2.17 19.85
CA LYS A 113 -11.02 3.27 18.89
C LYS A 113 -11.22 2.86 17.43
N LEU A 114 -11.37 1.57 17.19
CA LEU A 114 -11.61 1.05 15.85
C LEU A 114 -13.14 0.92 15.63
N PRO A 115 -13.61 1.16 14.39
CA PRO A 115 -15.01 0.89 14.07
C PRO A 115 -15.32 -0.60 14.24
N PRO A 116 -16.57 -0.97 14.55
CA PRO A 116 -16.95 -2.38 14.78
C PRO A 116 -16.61 -3.32 13.61
N GLU A 117 -16.54 -2.78 12.39
CA GLU A 117 -16.23 -3.50 11.17
C GLU A 117 -14.72 -3.64 10.94
N ALA A 118 -13.89 -2.94 11.72
CA ALA A 118 -12.43 -3.00 11.56
C ALA A 118 -11.90 -4.37 11.95
N ARG A 119 -11.01 -4.89 11.14
CA ARG A 119 -10.33 -6.15 11.39
C ARG A 119 -8.84 -5.93 11.49
N ILE A 120 -8.23 -6.57 12.46
CA ILE A 120 -6.80 -6.56 12.66
C ILE A 120 -6.26 -7.84 12.03
N VAL A 121 -5.40 -7.68 11.03
CA VAL A 121 -4.67 -8.80 10.41
C VAL A 121 -3.28 -8.82 11.00
N LEU A 122 -2.90 -9.95 11.58
CA LEU A 122 -1.55 -10.21 12.08
C LEU A 122 -0.88 -11.22 11.14
N ASP A 123 0.20 -10.80 10.54
CA ASP A 123 1.03 -11.63 9.67
C ASP A 123 2.50 -11.23 9.87
N GLU A 124 3.42 -12.20 9.87
CA GLU A 124 4.85 -11.97 10.13
C GLU A 124 5.52 -11.08 9.08
N THR A 125 4.97 -11.05 7.86
CA THR A 125 5.45 -10.18 6.78
C THR A 125 4.86 -8.78 6.83
N ILE A 126 3.82 -8.58 7.67
CA ILE A 126 3.17 -7.31 7.91
C ILE A 126 3.65 -6.79 9.26
N ILE A 127 4.71 -6.02 9.22
CA ILE A 127 5.30 -5.45 10.43
C ILE A 127 4.34 -4.47 11.10
N SER A 128 4.27 -4.53 12.44
CA SER A 128 3.50 -3.59 13.26
C SER A 128 4.06 -2.16 13.23
N GLU A 129 5.31 -2.02 12.82
CA GLU A 129 5.99 -0.74 12.69
C GLU A 129 6.03 -0.26 11.25
N ARG A 130 5.87 1.05 11.08
CA ARG A 130 6.02 1.68 9.77
C ARG A 130 7.42 1.45 9.22
N PRO A 131 7.61 0.91 8.01
CA PRO A 131 8.92 0.76 7.42
C PRO A 131 9.55 2.13 7.10
N ASP A 132 10.85 2.26 7.24
CA ASP A 132 11.61 3.45 6.85
C ASP A 132 11.74 3.57 5.32
N LEU A 133 11.68 2.43 4.63
CA LEU A 133 11.71 2.32 3.17
C LEU A 133 10.39 1.70 2.69
N PHE A 134 9.73 2.37 1.75
CA PHE A 134 8.62 1.81 0.99
C PHE A 134 9.10 1.39 -0.41
N VAL A 135 8.51 0.31 -0.91
CA VAL A 135 8.79 -0.21 -2.24
C VAL A 135 7.50 -0.20 -3.04
N ALA A 136 7.49 0.50 -4.17
CA ALA A 136 6.46 0.36 -5.17
C ALA A 136 6.90 -0.68 -6.20
N VAL A 137 6.05 -1.69 -6.43
CA VAL A 137 6.34 -2.82 -7.32
C VAL A 137 5.34 -2.81 -8.46
N GLY A 138 5.85 -2.67 -9.69
CA GLY A 138 5.04 -2.75 -10.91
C GLY A 138 4.93 -4.19 -11.42
N ALA A 139 3.72 -4.65 -11.74
CA ALA A 139 3.47 -6.00 -12.27
C ALA A 139 2.33 -6.00 -13.31
N GLU A 140 2.24 -7.07 -14.11
CA GLU A 140 1.15 -7.25 -15.07
C GLU A 140 -0.02 -8.08 -14.51
N ALA A 141 0.21 -8.83 -13.45
CA ALA A 141 -0.80 -9.69 -12.86
C ALA A 141 -0.66 -9.77 -11.33
N VAL A 142 -1.68 -10.31 -10.71
CA VAL A 142 -1.79 -10.54 -9.26
C VAL A 142 -1.82 -12.02 -9.00
N GLU A 143 -1.04 -12.48 -8.02
CA GLU A 143 -1.26 -13.76 -7.36
C GLU A 143 -2.07 -13.50 -6.09
N ALA A 144 -3.08 -14.32 -5.86
CA ALA A 144 -3.95 -14.23 -4.68
C ALA A 144 -3.95 -15.55 -3.93
N GLN A 145 -3.95 -15.47 -2.60
CA GLN A 145 -4.10 -16.61 -1.72
C GLN A 145 -5.22 -16.36 -0.72
N GLU A 146 -6.22 -17.22 -0.73
CA GLU A 146 -7.24 -17.24 0.29
C GLU A 146 -6.69 -17.89 1.56
N ARG A 147 -6.64 -17.15 2.66
CA ARG A 147 -6.19 -17.62 3.98
C ARG A 147 -7.31 -17.55 5.03
N GLY A 148 -8.54 -17.83 4.63
CA GLY A 148 -9.70 -17.77 5.53
C GLY A 148 -10.07 -16.36 5.98
N LEU A 149 -9.50 -15.33 5.35
CA LEU A 149 -9.80 -13.93 5.59
C LEU A 149 -10.89 -13.43 4.65
N LEU A 150 -11.54 -12.32 4.99
CA LEU A 150 -12.56 -11.72 4.13
C LEU A 150 -11.98 -11.16 2.82
N VAL A 151 -10.72 -10.74 2.85
CA VAL A 151 -10.00 -10.26 1.66
C VAL A 151 -8.75 -11.13 1.49
N PRO A 152 -8.47 -11.63 0.28
CA PRO A 152 -7.30 -12.48 0.06
C PRO A 152 -6.01 -11.68 0.24
N TYR A 153 -4.96 -12.37 0.68
CA TYR A 153 -3.61 -11.88 0.54
C TYR A 153 -3.23 -11.87 -0.93
N ILE A 154 -2.58 -10.81 -1.35
CA ILE A 154 -2.17 -10.63 -2.74
C ILE A 154 -0.68 -10.32 -2.83
N ARG A 155 -0.09 -10.64 -3.96
CA ARG A 155 1.25 -10.21 -4.33
C ARG A 155 1.37 -9.98 -5.85
N PRO A 156 2.37 -9.19 -6.29
CA PRO A 156 2.66 -9.08 -7.71
C PRO A 156 3.10 -10.43 -8.27
N ALA A 157 2.50 -10.85 -9.40
CA ALA A 157 2.99 -12.01 -10.14
C ALA A 157 4.40 -11.72 -10.69
N ARG A 158 5.26 -12.72 -10.68
CA ARG A 158 6.64 -12.61 -11.19
C ARG A 158 6.76 -13.14 -12.62
N PRO A 159 7.67 -12.60 -13.44
CA PRO A 159 8.60 -11.51 -13.13
C PRO A 159 7.88 -10.15 -13.06
N VAL A 160 8.36 -9.28 -12.17
CA VAL A 160 7.82 -7.92 -12.03
C VAL A 160 8.40 -6.98 -13.08
N LEU A 161 7.76 -5.85 -13.31
CA LEU A 161 8.15 -4.86 -14.31
C LEU A 161 9.17 -3.86 -13.79
N ALA A 162 9.03 -3.43 -12.55
CA ALA A 162 9.89 -2.41 -11.97
C ALA A 162 9.81 -2.41 -10.44
N TYR A 163 10.86 -1.85 -9.83
CA TYR A 163 10.89 -1.46 -8.43
C TYR A 163 11.18 0.03 -8.32
N GLU A 164 10.41 0.74 -7.52
CA GLU A 164 10.68 2.10 -7.10
C GLU A 164 10.83 2.16 -5.59
N PHE A 165 11.83 2.90 -5.12
CA PHE A 165 12.13 3.02 -3.70
C PHE A 165 11.76 4.41 -3.20
N TRP A 166 11.05 4.46 -2.08
CA TRP A 166 10.52 5.69 -1.53
C TRP A 166 10.85 5.82 -0.05
N ARG A 167 11.34 6.99 0.33
CA ARG A 167 11.68 7.31 1.71
C ARG A 167 11.26 8.74 2.02
N HIS A 168 10.49 8.93 3.10
CA HIS A 168 10.04 10.24 3.54
C HIS A 168 9.40 11.08 2.42
N GLY A 169 8.49 10.48 1.66
CA GLY A 169 7.76 11.15 0.57
C GLY A 169 8.57 11.43 -0.69
N LYS A 170 9.79 10.91 -0.79
CA LYS A 170 10.67 11.11 -1.94
C LYS A 170 11.10 9.78 -2.53
N GLN A 171 11.04 9.70 -3.85
CA GLN A 171 11.67 8.60 -4.57
C GLN A 171 13.19 8.70 -4.42
N ILE A 172 13.82 7.58 -4.10
CA ILE A 172 15.28 7.48 -3.98
C ILE A 172 15.83 6.48 -4.99
N PRO A 173 17.05 6.70 -5.49
CA PRO A 173 17.67 5.78 -6.42
C PRO A 173 18.08 4.48 -5.73
N VAL A 174 18.18 3.40 -6.53
CA VAL A 174 18.51 2.03 -6.07
C VAL A 174 19.75 2.01 -5.17
N HIS A 175 20.82 2.73 -5.53
CA HIS A 175 22.07 2.72 -4.74
C HIS A 175 21.87 3.26 -3.30
N ARG A 176 20.85 4.08 -3.05
CA ARG A 176 20.50 4.55 -1.69
C ARG A 176 19.57 3.59 -0.97
N ALA A 177 18.79 2.79 -1.67
CA ALA A 177 17.92 1.77 -1.09
C ALA A 177 18.71 0.51 -0.70
N MET A 178 19.72 0.13 -1.48
CA MET A 178 20.49 -1.11 -1.30
C MET A 178 21.10 -1.29 0.10
N PRO A 179 21.71 -0.28 0.73
CA PRO A 179 22.23 -0.45 2.11
C PRO A 179 21.15 -0.80 3.12
N ILE A 180 19.94 -0.22 2.98
CA ILE A 180 18.79 -0.50 3.85
C ILE A 180 18.32 -1.94 3.64
N LEU A 181 18.18 -2.36 2.38
CA LEU A 181 17.74 -3.71 2.00
C LEU A 181 18.74 -4.78 2.46
N ARG A 182 20.04 -4.53 2.31
CA ARG A 182 21.08 -5.43 2.81
C ARG A 182 21.12 -5.50 4.33
N GLY A 183 20.75 -4.45 5.02
CA GLY A 183 20.56 -4.47 6.48
C GLY A 183 19.41 -5.39 6.92
N ILE A 184 18.39 -5.57 6.06
CA ILE A 184 17.23 -6.43 6.35
C ILE A 184 17.45 -7.89 5.92
N PHE A 185 18.00 -8.10 4.71
CA PHE A 185 18.07 -9.41 4.06
C PHE A 185 19.48 -10.06 4.08
N GLY A 186 20.47 -9.34 4.56
CA GLY A 186 21.88 -9.79 4.58
C GLY A 186 22.76 -9.06 3.55
N ALA A 187 24.06 -9.01 3.85
CA ALA A 187 25.04 -8.20 3.08
C ALA A 187 25.13 -8.58 1.61
N ASP A 188 24.96 -9.87 1.29
CA ASP A 188 25.07 -10.41 -0.07
C ASP A 188 23.75 -10.38 -0.86
N TRP A 189 22.69 -9.84 -0.25
CA TRP A 189 21.41 -9.77 -0.92
C TRP A 189 21.46 -8.91 -2.18
N GLN A 190 20.86 -9.41 -3.25
CA GLN A 190 20.76 -8.76 -4.54
C GLN A 190 19.30 -8.43 -4.88
N LEU A 191 19.09 -7.31 -5.55
CA LEU A 191 17.77 -6.95 -6.06
C LEU A 191 17.33 -7.99 -7.11
N PRO A 192 16.13 -8.56 -6.98
CA PRO A 192 15.61 -9.49 -7.99
C PRO A 192 15.49 -8.82 -9.36
N GLU A 193 15.72 -9.60 -10.41
CA GLU A 193 15.59 -9.12 -11.78
C GLU A 193 14.16 -8.68 -12.10
N VAL A 194 14.07 -7.71 -12.99
CA VAL A 194 12.80 -7.25 -13.57
C VAL A 194 12.65 -7.79 -14.99
N LYS A 195 11.41 -7.83 -15.46
CA LYS A 195 11.10 -8.21 -16.84
C LYS A 195 11.72 -7.17 -17.80
N GLU A 196 12.43 -7.65 -18.79
CA GLU A 196 12.91 -6.84 -19.93
C GLU A 196 11.76 -6.41 -20.87
#